data_8fd0358af6386e9db26de47ccc0d0b7a
#
_entry.id   8fd0358af6386e9db26de47ccc0d0b7a
#
_cell.length_a   1.000
_cell.length_b   1.000
_cell.length_c   1.000
_cell.angle_alpha   90.00
_cell.angle_beta   90.00
_cell.angle_gamma   90.00
#
_symmetry.space_group_name_H-M   'P 1'
#
loop_
_entity.id
_entity.type
_entity.pdbx_description
1 polymer ?
#
loop_
_entity_poly.entity_id
_entity_poly.type
_entity_poly.pdbx_seq_one_letter_code
_entity_poly.pdbx_strand_id
1 'polypeptide(L)'
;MQPPPPSPRRVPPAAEGRSTLVGGLPWSDSAAADPGADLPIVIPIDTGRGTRIARPSPLRAGLRFLATRIDDLVRRSPPFTVSLSFHVLVFLALALVVVRSESRKRLALELAFGVDAPAPPTAEVSIAPAGPPVDVPQPMAVVAPEPVVPDPVVSPPEVVDAQAPGPEAAEPAPPSVRALLSGREAGRRDALVLGAGGSGETEAAVGKALAWLAKCQGKDGFWSLRGVYADPANQENRLAATAMALLAFQGAGHTPTSGSHRAVVAKAWKALAARQLDDGCFEVPPDVPHLHRMYSHAQATIAACELAGMTDDEAHRAVARTAVAYAVAAQGPNGGWRYGPGEPGDMSVTGWYVMALKSGEMAGIEVPAETFRGIESFLDTVAIDGGSRYGYMRYVRDRPPADDTSAVSAEGLLARQFLGWRRDDERLAAGVRRLLDDNLPKLRAWGAKDGSYDEKDVYAWYYITQVVHHVGGEPWRRWNAAMREVLPRTQVRDGREAGSWDPALDRWGSAGGRLFETCFCTWMLEVYYRHLPLYGAEAVDAAGGP
;
A
#
# COMPACT_ATOMS: atom_id res chain seq x y z
N MET A 1 28.89 63.70 10.95
CA MET A 1 29.60 62.67 10.22
C MET A 1 28.63 61.60 9.82
N GLN A 2 28.25 61.60 8.57
CA GLN A 2 27.39 60.55 7.96
C GLN A 2 28.28 59.40 7.51
N PRO A 3 27.80 58.15 7.62
CA PRO A 3 28.56 57.02 7.09
C PRO A 3 28.40 56.91 5.56
N PRO A 4 29.37 56.33 4.85
CA PRO A 4 29.40 56.25 3.39
C PRO A 4 28.43 55.16 2.85
N PRO A 5 27.98 55.30 1.58
CA PRO A 5 27.03 54.36 0.98
C PRO A 5 27.70 53.03 0.60
N PRO A 6 26.92 51.93 0.53
CA PRO A 6 27.45 50.60 0.18
C PRO A 6 27.73 50.44 -1.30
N SER A 7 28.82 49.75 -1.59
CA SER A 7 29.31 49.44 -2.93
C SER A 7 28.38 48.47 -3.69
N PRO A 8 28.32 48.53 -5.02
CA PRO A 8 27.47 47.66 -5.82
C PRO A 8 28.03 46.22 -5.90
N ARG A 9 27.18 45.25 -5.71
CA ARG A 9 27.47 43.81 -5.87
C ARG A 9 27.65 43.51 -7.38
N ARG A 10 28.76 42.90 -7.70
CA ARG A 10 29.05 42.31 -9.03
C ARG A 10 28.17 41.04 -9.19
N VAL A 11 27.47 40.97 -10.31
CA VAL A 11 26.77 39.78 -10.80
C VAL A 11 27.80 38.92 -11.54
N PRO A 12 27.94 37.62 -11.25
CA PRO A 12 28.77 36.73 -12.06
C PRO A 12 28.02 36.32 -13.35
N PRO A 13 28.74 36.01 -14.43
CA PRO A 13 28.16 35.65 -15.72
C PRO A 13 27.49 34.26 -15.65
N ALA A 14 26.41 34.14 -16.42
CA ALA A 14 25.67 32.91 -16.62
C ALA A 14 26.57 31.82 -17.23
N ALA A 15 26.60 30.68 -16.56
CA ALA A 15 27.19 29.46 -17.13
C ALA A 15 26.12 28.77 -17.98
N GLU A 16 26.46 28.48 -19.21
CA GLU A 16 25.66 27.76 -20.19
C GLU A 16 25.30 26.36 -19.69
N GLY A 17 24.02 26.05 -19.79
CA GLY A 17 23.42 24.82 -19.32
C GLY A 17 23.83 23.59 -20.15
N ARG A 18 24.14 22.54 -19.45
CA ARG A 18 23.87 21.18 -19.93
C ARG A 18 22.64 20.65 -19.24
N SER A 19 21.55 20.64 -20.01
CA SER A 19 20.31 19.95 -19.64
C SER A 19 20.56 18.45 -19.69
N THR A 20 20.70 17.82 -18.54
CA THR A 20 20.51 16.39 -18.41
C THR A 20 19.05 16.17 -18.02
N LEU A 21 18.25 15.75 -18.98
CA LEU A 21 16.91 15.22 -18.80
C LEU A 21 17.02 13.98 -17.90
N VAL A 22 16.67 14.13 -16.64
CA VAL A 22 16.27 13.00 -15.80
C VAL A 22 14.81 12.71 -16.14
N GLY A 23 14.61 11.69 -16.98
CA GLY A 23 13.29 11.22 -17.35
C GLY A 23 12.58 10.63 -16.15
N GLY A 24 11.58 11.34 -15.65
CA GLY A 24 10.53 10.74 -14.85
C GLY A 24 9.75 9.79 -15.74
N LEU A 25 9.75 8.51 -15.42
CA LEU A 25 8.91 7.53 -16.09
C LEU A 25 7.46 7.79 -15.71
N PRO A 26 6.58 8.10 -16.68
CA PRO A 26 5.16 8.05 -16.41
C PRO A 26 4.75 6.59 -16.20
N TRP A 27 3.86 6.34 -15.29
CA TRP A 27 3.10 5.10 -15.22
C TRP A 27 2.38 4.93 -16.55
N SER A 28 2.99 4.18 -17.48
CA SER A 28 2.31 3.72 -18.67
C SER A 28 1.74 2.34 -18.39
N ASP A 29 0.46 2.18 -18.65
CA ASP A 29 -0.19 0.89 -18.79
C ASP A 29 0.70 -0.06 -19.59
N SER A 30 1.30 -1.02 -18.91
CA SER A 30 2.02 -2.12 -19.54
C SER A 30 1.00 -3.11 -20.09
N ALA A 31 0.46 -2.79 -21.26
CA ALA A 31 -0.13 -3.79 -22.12
C ALA A 31 1.01 -4.65 -22.69
N ALA A 32 0.82 -5.96 -22.62
CA ALA A 32 1.72 -7.01 -23.01
C ALA A 32 2.50 -6.71 -24.31
N ALA A 33 3.83 -6.73 -24.22
CA ALA A 33 4.70 -6.81 -25.37
C ALA A 33 4.89 -8.29 -25.75
N ASP A 34 4.63 -8.57 -27.02
CA ASP A 34 4.83 -9.84 -27.69
C ASP A 34 6.35 -10.14 -27.81
N PRO A 35 6.86 -11.30 -27.38
CA PRO A 35 8.26 -11.68 -27.54
C PRO A 35 8.43 -12.52 -28.79
N GLY A 36 8.91 -11.92 -29.87
CA GLY A 36 9.30 -12.71 -31.04
C GLY A 36 9.75 -11.87 -32.21
N ALA A 37 10.96 -11.36 -32.21
CA ALA A 37 11.71 -11.07 -33.41
C ALA A 37 13.22 -10.96 -33.10
N ASP A 38 13.93 -12.04 -33.36
CA ASP A 38 15.37 -12.03 -33.55
C ASP A 38 15.73 -11.16 -34.73
N LEU A 39 16.55 -10.14 -34.53
CA LEU A 39 17.21 -9.43 -35.61
C LEU A 39 18.70 -9.73 -35.56
N PRO A 40 19.31 -10.20 -36.66
CA PRO A 40 20.73 -10.46 -36.74
C PRO A 40 21.52 -9.14 -36.82
N ILE A 41 22.59 -9.08 -36.04
CA ILE A 41 23.60 -8.01 -36.11
C ILE A 41 24.37 -8.18 -37.41
N VAL A 42 24.28 -7.21 -38.32
CA VAL A 42 25.12 -7.13 -39.52
C VAL A 42 26.20 -6.06 -39.31
N ILE A 43 27.43 -6.50 -39.27
CA ILE A 43 28.63 -5.63 -39.30
C ILE A 43 28.89 -5.23 -40.76
N PRO A 44 28.99 -3.94 -41.11
CA PRO A 44 29.33 -3.57 -42.47
C PRO A 44 30.84 -3.68 -42.71
N ILE A 45 31.22 -4.48 -43.68
CA ILE A 45 32.58 -4.48 -44.26
C ILE A 45 32.60 -3.48 -45.41
N ASP A 46 33.46 -2.49 -45.28
CA ASP A 46 33.75 -1.49 -46.31
C ASP A 46 34.56 -2.11 -47.47
N THR A 47 34.02 -2.07 -48.69
CA THR A 47 34.77 -2.27 -49.91
C THR A 47 34.41 -1.19 -50.92
N GLY A 48 35.36 -0.29 -51.11
CA GLY A 48 35.25 0.83 -52.04
C GLY A 48 35.07 0.48 -53.51
N ARG A 49 34.55 1.44 -54.22
CA ARG A 49 34.58 1.81 -55.63
C ARG A 49 33.22 1.94 -56.30
N GLY A 50 33.02 3.10 -56.90
CA GLY A 50 32.14 3.29 -58.04
C GLY A 50 31.04 4.31 -57.88
N THR A 51 31.33 5.60 -58.06
CA THR A 51 30.35 6.67 -58.28
C THR A 51 29.46 6.39 -59.50
N ARG A 52 28.20 5.98 -59.28
CA ARG A 52 27.11 6.12 -60.26
C ARG A 52 26.12 7.15 -59.72
N ILE A 53 25.98 8.26 -60.41
CA ILE A 53 24.93 9.26 -60.19
C ILE A 53 23.60 8.62 -60.50
N ALA A 54 22.86 8.23 -59.48
CA ALA A 54 21.51 7.70 -59.64
C ALA A 54 20.52 8.86 -59.87
N ARG A 55 19.76 8.80 -60.96
CA ARG A 55 18.62 9.71 -61.21
C ARG A 55 17.63 9.61 -60.06
N PRO A 56 17.11 10.72 -59.53
CA PRO A 56 16.11 10.67 -58.42
C PRO A 56 14.84 9.99 -58.93
N SER A 57 14.31 9.09 -58.14
CA SER A 57 13.03 8.42 -58.40
C SER A 57 11.88 9.44 -58.48
N PRO A 58 10.87 9.24 -59.33
CA PRO A 58 9.73 10.17 -59.49
C PRO A 58 9.01 10.49 -58.15
N LEU A 59 9.06 9.59 -57.21
CA LEU A 59 8.52 9.81 -55.84
C LEU A 59 9.28 10.90 -55.05
N ARG A 60 10.60 10.98 -55.17
CA ARG A 60 11.41 12.03 -54.51
C ARG A 60 11.25 13.40 -55.16
N ALA A 61 11.00 13.48 -56.47
CA ALA A 61 10.69 14.71 -57.18
C ALA A 61 9.30 15.25 -56.78
N GLY A 62 8.29 14.38 -56.65
CA GLY A 62 6.96 14.73 -56.16
C GLY A 62 6.94 15.22 -54.72
N LEU A 63 7.71 14.59 -53.82
CA LEU A 63 7.81 15.01 -52.42
C LEU A 63 8.49 16.38 -52.27
N ARG A 64 9.52 16.70 -53.09
CA ARG A 64 10.14 18.04 -53.10
C ARG A 64 9.22 19.13 -53.64
N PHE A 65 8.42 18.84 -54.68
CA PHE A 65 7.43 19.79 -55.22
C PHE A 65 6.33 20.06 -54.19
N LEU A 66 5.85 19.03 -53.48
CA LEU A 66 4.85 19.17 -52.41
C LEU A 66 5.43 20.01 -51.25
N ALA A 67 6.69 19.76 -50.82
CA ALA A 67 7.32 20.47 -49.74
C ALA A 67 7.48 21.98 -50.06
N THR A 68 7.83 22.34 -51.29
CA THR A 68 7.92 23.77 -51.70
C THR A 68 6.58 24.46 -51.74
N ARG A 69 5.51 23.76 -52.12
CA ARG A 69 4.14 24.32 -52.10
C ARG A 69 3.62 24.53 -50.71
N ILE A 70 3.93 23.62 -49.78
CA ILE A 70 3.57 23.75 -48.36
C ILE A 70 4.33 24.93 -47.73
N ASP A 71 5.62 25.10 -48.00
CA ASP A 71 6.41 26.21 -47.47
C ASP A 71 5.87 27.58 -47.97
N ASP A 72 5.48 27.68 -49.23
CA ASP A 72 4.90 28.92 -49.80
C ASP A 72 3.50 29.22 -49.22
N LEU A 73 2.69 28.18 -48.93
CA LEU A 73 1.38 28.31 -48.26
C LEU A 73 1.54 28.77 -46.81
N VAL A 74 2.48 28.16 -46.07
CA VAL A 74 2.77 28.51 -44.67
C VAL A 74 3.25 29.95 -44.53
N ARG A 75 4.15 30.42 -45.46
CA ARG A 75 4.65 31.81 -45.43
C ARG A 75 3.61 32.87 -45.74
N ARG A 76 2.56 32.52 -46.48
CA ARG A 76 1.47 33.44 -46.84
C ARG A 76 0.25 33.41 -45.87
N SER A 77 0.23 32.46 -44.94
CA SER A 77 -0.88 32.31 -44.00
C SER A 77 -0.61 33.04 -42.68
N PRO A 78 -1.63 33.63 -42.04
CA PRO A 78 -1.46 34.20 -40.71
C PRO A 78 -0.97 33.17 -39.71
N PRO A 79 -0.10 33.52 -38.75
CA PRO A 79 0.47 32.56 -37.79
C PRO A 79 -0.56 31.71 -37.05
N PHE A 80 -1.75 32.28 -36.78
CA PHE A 80 -2.85 31.56 -36.13
C PHE A 80 -3.42 30.43 -37.00
N THR A 81 -3.58 30.63 -38.30
CA THR A 81 -4.13 29.57 -39.20
C THR A 81 -3.14 28.44 -39.42
N VAL A 82 -1.84 28.72 -39.41
CA VAL A 82 -0.79 27.69 -39.48
C VAL A 82 -0.79 26.84 -38.21
N SER A 83 -0.86 27.49 -37.05
CA SER A 83 -0.92 26.78 -35.76
C SER A 83 -2.20 25.93 -35.64
N LEU A 84 -3.36 26.48 -36.02
CA LEU A 84 -4.62 25.74 -35.97
C LEU A 84 -4.58 24.52 -36.90
N SER A 85 -4.08 24.69 -38.15
CA SER A 85 -3.97 23.57 -39.10
C SER A 85 -3.03 22.49 -38.61
N PHE A 86 -1.93 22.85 -37.97
CA PHE A 86 -1.00 21.90 -37.34
C PHE A 86 -1.68 21.08 -36.24
N HIS A 87 -2.41 21.74 -35.34
CA HIS A 87 -3.13 21.05 -34.26
C HIS A 87 -4.22 20.13 -34.80
N VAL A 88 -4.98 20.57 -35.79
CA VAL A 88 -6.00 19.73 -36.44
C VAL A 88 -5.36 18.48 -37.10
N LEU A 89 -4.22 18.62 -37.76
CA LEU A 89 -3.51 17.47 -38.35
C LEU A 89 -2.99 16.50 -37.29
N VAL A 90 -2.47 17.02 -36.17
CA VAL A 90 -2.04 16.20 -35.04
C VAL A 90 -3.22 15.44 -34.43
N PHE A 91 -4.37 16.11 -34.20
CA PHE A 91 -5.57 15.45 -33.71
C PHE A 91 -6.10 14.39 -34.66
N LEU A 92 -6.11 14.65 -35.97
CA LEU A 92 -6.52 13.66 -36.96
C LEU A 92 -5.58 12.45 -37.00
N ALA A 93 -4.26 12.68 -36.88
CA ALA A 93 -3.29 11.59 -36.80
C ALA A 93 -3.48 10.74 -35.53
N LEU A 94 -3.69 11.37 -34.38
CA LEU A 94 -3.99 10.68 -33.15
C LEU A 94 -5.32 9.91 -33.21
N ALA A 95 -6.37 10.51 -33.78
CA ALA A 95 -7.66 9.83 -33.99
C ALA A 95 -7.51 8.61 -34.91
N LEU A 96 -6.70 8.70 -35.97
CA LEU A 96 -6.41 7.58 -36.88
C LEU A 96 -5.64 6.44 -36.17
N VAL A 97 -4.74 6.78 -35.26
CA VAL A 97 -4.01 5.80 -34.43
C VAL A 97 -4.96 5.09 -33.47
N VAL A 98 -5.85 5.84 -32.82
CA VAL A 98 -6.87 5.31 -31.91
C VAL A 98 -7.84 4.40 -32.67
N VAL A 99 -8.39 4.85 -33.82
CA VAL A 99 -9.30 4.05 -34.63
C VAL A 99 -8.63 2.77 -35.14
N ARG A 100 -7.36 2.84 -35.58
CA ARG A 100 -6.61 1.64 -35.97
C ARG A 100 -6.34 0.70 -34.80
N SER A 101 -6.10 1.24 -33.61
CA SER A 101 -5.93 0.43 -32.39
C SER A 101 -7.22 -0.29 -32.02
N GLU A 102 -8.35 0.40 -32.07
CA GLU A 102 -9.68 -0.17 -31.82
C GLU A 102 -10.08 -1.21 -32.88
N SER A 103 -9.81 -0.92 -34.16
CA SER A 103 -10.08 -1.87 -35.24
C SER A 103 -9.24 -3.13 -35.14
N ARG A 104 -7.95 -3.02 -34.72
CA ARG A 104 -7.10 -4.19 -34.48
C ARG A 104 -7.59 -5.02 -33.29
N LYS A 105 -8.06 -4.37 -32.21
CA LYS A 105 -8.66 -5.06 -31.06
C LYS A 105 -9.95 -5.80 -31.46
N ARG A 106 -10.83 -5.17 -32.26
CA ARG A 106 -12.04 -5.83 -32.77
C ARG A 106 -11.71 -7.00 -33.67
N LEU A 107 -10.77 -6.84 -34.61
CA LEU A 107 -10.34 -7.94 -35.50
C LEU A 107 -9.69 -9.10 -34.73
N ALA A 108 -8.90 -8.79 -33.69
CA ALA A 108 -8.32 -9.82 -32.81
C ALA A 108 -9.41 -10.53 -32.00
N LEU A 109 -10.44 -9.82 -31.54
CA LEU A 109 -11.60 -10.40 -30.86
C LEU A 109 -12.43 -11.27 -31.80
N GLU A 110 -12.72 -10.79 -33.02
CA GLU A 110 -13.46 -11.57 -34.05
C GLU A 110 -12.67 -12.80 -34.50
N LEU A 111 -11.35 -12.72 -34.63
CA LEU A 111 -10.48 -13.87 -34.91
C LEU A 111 -10.38 -14.85 -33.75
N ALA A 112 -10.53 -14.37 -32.50
CA ALA A 112 -10.52 -15.21 -31.30
C ALA A 112 -11.86 -15.93 -31.06
N PHE A 113 -12.97 -15.35 -31.51
CA PHE A 113 -14.33 -15.85 -31.27
C PHE A 113 -15.10 -16.25 -32.54
N GLY A 114 -14.54 -16.03 -33.75
CA GLY A 114 -15.20 -16.20 -35.04
C GLY A 114 -14.81 -17.46 -35.83
N VAL A 115 -14.21 -18.47 -35.19
CA VAL A 115 -14.06 -19.78 -35.84
C VAL A 115 -15.09 -20.70 -35.21
N ASP A 116 -16.08 -21.12 -36.03
CA ASP A 116 -16.93 -22.25 -35.74
C ASP A 116 -16.04 -23.48 -35.49
N ALA A 117 -15.64 -23.67 -34.25
CA ALA A 117 -15.06 -24.93 -33.83
C ALA A 117 -16.23 -25.93 -33.79
N PRO A 118 -16.14 -27.07 -34.48
CA PRO A 118 -17.12 -28.13 -34.33
C PRO A 118 -17.17 -28.48 -32.84
N ALA A 119 -18.38 -28.59 -32.31
CA ALA A 119 -18.60 -28.99 -30.92
C ALA A 119 -17.74 -30.23 -30.61
N PRO A 120 -17.00 -30.24 -29.50
CA PRO A 120 -16.27 -31.42 -29.12
C PRO A 120 -17.27 -32.56 -28.96
N PRO A 121 -16.94 -33.78 -29.41
CA PRO A 121 -17.84 -34.91 -29.26
C PRO A 121 -18.14 -35.03 -27.75
N THR A 122 -19.41 -35.04 -27.41
CA THR A 122 -19.90 -35.38 -26.09
C THR A 122 -19.35 -36.77 -25.75
N ALA A 123 -18.29 -36.81 -24.97
CA ALA A 123 -17.86 -38.05 -24.35
C ALA A 123 -18.97 -38.45 -23.39
N GLU A 124 -19.79 -39.41 -23.76
CA GLU A 124 -20.63 -40.13 -22.82
C GLU A 124 -19.70 -40.76 -21.79
N VAL A 125 -19.69 -40.20 -20.61
CA VAL A 125 -19.08 -40.84 -19.45
C VAL A 125 -19.94 -42.05 -19.12
N SER A 126 -19.58 -43.19 -19.67
CA SER A 126 -20.12 -44.48 -19.29
C SER A 126 -19.62 -44.73 -17.85
N ILE A 127 -20.52 -44.55 -16.88
CA ILE A 127 -20.29 -45.00 -15.51
C ILE A 127 -20.36 -46.52 -15.56
N ALA A 128 -19.20 -47.15 -15.49
CA ALA A 128 -19.12 -48.61 -15.31
C ALA A 128 -19.82 -48.96 -13.98
N PRO A 129 -20.64 -50.04 -13.94
CA PRO A 129 -21.28 -50.46 -12.72
C PRO A 129 -20.25 -50.78 -11.64
N ALA A 130 -20.52 -50.34 -10.42
CA ALA A 130 -19.70 -50.59 -9.26
C ALA A 130 -19.38 -52.05 -9.13
N GLY A 131 -18.09 -52.35 -9.06
CA GLY A 131 -17.60 -53.72 -8.75
C GLY A 131 -18.09 -54.17 -7.37
N PRO A 132 -18.06 -55.46 -7.09
CA PRO A 132 -18.58 -56.01 -5.84
C PRO A 132 -17.85 -55.39 -4.64
N PRO A 133 -18.55 -55.24 -3.50
CA PRO A 133 -17.99 -54.59 -2.31
C PRO A 133 -16.74 -55.31 -1.85
N VAL A 134 -15.66 -54.54 -1.68
CA VAL A 134 -14.42 -55.03 -1.06
C VAL A 134 -14.71 -55.22 0.43
N ASP A 135 -14.51 -56.44 0.89
CA ASP A 135 -14.65 -56.86 2.29
C ASP A 135 -13.59 -56.09 3.12
N VAL A 136 -14.05 -55.15 3.93
CA VAL A 136 -13.22 -54.40 4.87
C VAL A 136 -13.12 -55.27 6.14
N PRO A 137 -11.90 -55.70 6.55
CA PRO A 137 -11.74 -56.44 7.78
C PRO A 137 -12.23 -55.62 8.96
N GLN A 138 -13.15 -56.17 9.73
CA GLN A 138 -13.61 -55.52 10.98
C GLN A 138 -12.42 -55.48 11.96
N PRO A 139 -12.29 -54.38 12.75
CA PRO A 139 -11.29 -54.31 13.78
C PRO A 139 -11.55 -55.36 14.83
N MET A 140 -10.57 -56.21 15.11
CA MET A 140 -10.59 -57.21 16.19
C MET A 140 -10.83 -56.49 17.51
N ALA A 141 -11.84 -56.97 18.26
CA ALA A 141 -12.11 -56.50 19.60
C ALA A 141 -10.86 -56.75 20.49
N VAL A 142 -10.35 -55.68 21.04
CA VAL A 142 -9.30 -55.73 22.08
C VAL A 142 -9.96 -56.21 23.35
N VAL A 143 -9.63 -57.43 23.76
CA VAL A 143 -10.04 -58.00 25.07
C VAL A 143 -9.32 -57.18 26.15
N ALA A 144 -10.07 -56.52 27.00
CA ALA A 144 -9.53 -55.86 28.18
C ALA A 144 -8.94 -56.88 29.15
N PRO A 145 -7.76 -56.67 29.70
CA PRO A 145 -7.23 -57.54 30.75
C PRO A 145 -8.01 -57.33 32.05
N GLU A 146 -8.23 -58.45 32.74
CA GLU A 146 -8.89 -58.47 34.07
C GLU A 146 -8.09 -57.65 35.11
N PRO A 147 -8.73 -57.04 36.09
CA PRO A 147 -8.07 -56.25 37.12
C PRO A 147 -7.30 -57.19 38.07
N VAL A 148 -5.99 -57.05 38.12
CA VAL A 148 -5.11 -57.67 39.12
C VAL A 148 -5.26 -56.87 40.42
N VAL A 149 -5.69 -57.56 41.49
CA VAL A 149 -5.73 -56.98 42.83
C VAL A 149 -4.30 -56.99 43.39
N PRO A 150 -3.73 -55.84 43.78
CA PRO A 150 -2.40 -55.84 44.38
C PRO A 150 -2.45 -56.17 45.88
N ASP A 151 -1.49 -56.96 46.32
CA ASP A 151 -1.20 -57.23 47.72
C ASP A 151 -0.79 -55.98 48.49
N PRO A 152 -1.01 -55.92 49.81
CA PRO A 152 -0.73 -54.73 50.60
C PRO A 152 0.77 -54.48 50.75
N VAL A 153 1.27 -53.38 50.17
CA VAL A 153 2.67 -52.95 50.28
C VAL A 153 2.85 -52.09 51.53
N VAL A 154 3.81 -52.53 52.34
CA VAL A 154 4.36 -51.86 53.51
C VAL A 154 4.96 -50.51 53.10
N SER A 155 4.60 -49.41 53.79
CA SER A 155 5.12 -48.05 53.58
C SER A 155 6.59 -47.92 53.98
N PRO A 156 7.49 -47.42 53.13
CA PRO A 156 8.75 -46.83 53.56
C PRO A 156 8.59 -45.34 53.92
N PRO A 157 9.57 -44.72 54.60
CA PRO A 157 9.40 -43.46 55.27
C PRO A 157 9.36 -42.27 54.28
N GLU A 158 8.67 -41.25 54.72
CA GLU A 158 8.52 -39.92 54.19
C GLU A 158 9.83 -39.32 53.71
N VAL A 159 9.97 -39.07 52.41
CA VAL A 159 10.97 -38.14 51.85
C VAL A 159 10.21 -36.93 51.40
N VAL A 160 10.48 -35.82 52.06
CA VAL A 160 9.99 -34.50 51.77
C VAL A 160 10.61 -34.00 50.46
N ASP A 161 9.80 -33.32 49.65
CA ASP A 161 10.14 -32.45 48.53
C ASP A 161 10.44 -33.03 47.16
N ALA A 162 9.40 -33.13 46.37
CA ALA A 162 9.42 -32.74 44.97
C ALA A 162 8.11 -31.99 44.68
N GLN A 163 8.21 -30.70 44.54
CA GLN A 163 7.11 -29.82 44.08
C GLN A 163 6.49 -30.45 42.81
N ALA A 164 5.23 -30.76 42.88
CA ALA A 164 4.42 -31.04 41.69
C ALA A 164 4.61 -29.86 40.70
N PRO A 165 4.75 -30.08 39.37
CA PRO A 165 4.69 -28.99 38.43
C PRO A 165 3.36 -28.28 38.66
N GLY A 166 3.47 -26.99 39.00
CA GLY A 166 2.32 -26.12 39.11
C GLY A 166 1.52 -26.18 37.81
N PRO A 167 0.22 -25.90 37.84
CA PRO A 167 -0.58 -25.89 36.63
C PRO A 167 0.15 -25.02 35.61
N GLU A 168 0.49 -25.63 34.46
CA GLU A 168 1.05 -24.96 33.29
C GLU A 168 0.21 -23.70 33.11
N ALA A 169 0.83 -22.52 33.26
CA ALA A 169 0.14 -21.26 33.18
C ALA A 169 -0.57 -21.25 31.82
N ALA A 170 -1.88 -21.32 31.83
CA ALA A 170 -2.69 -21.25 30.62
C ALA A 170 -2.22 -20.02 29.87
N GLU A 171 -1.82 -20.20 28.60
CA GLU A 171 -1.47 -19.06 27.75
C GLU A 171 -2.55 -17.99 27.92
N PRO A 172 -2.18 -16.71 28.19
CA PRO A 172 -3.17 -15.68 28.37
C PRO A 172 -4.07 -15.66 27.12
N ALA A 173 -5.37 -15.75 27.31
CA ALA A 173 -6.35 -15.67 26.24
C ALA A 173 -6.01 -14.43 25.39
N PRO A 174 -6.04 -14.53 24.05
CA PRO A 174 -5.73 -13.39 23.20
C PRO A 174 -6.58 -12.19 23.64
N PRO A 175 -5.99 -10.98 23.72
CA PRO A 175 -6.73 -9.81 24.17
C PRO A 175 -8.00 -9.69 23.35
N SER A 176 -9.13 -9.38 24.00
CA SER A 176 -10.38 -9.16 23.27
C SER A 176 -10.09 -8.13 22.18
N VAL A 177 -10.56 -8.35 20.97
CA VAL A 177 -10.25 -7.52 19.78
C VAL A 177 -10.48 -6.02 20.06
N ARG A 178 -11.47 -5.71 20.90
CA ARG A 178 -11.75 -4.36 21.43
C ARG A 178 -10.59 -3.78 22.24
N ALA A 179 -9.84 -4.61 22.95
CA ALA A 179 -8.70 -4.16 23.76
C ALA A 179 -7.57 -3.59 22.90
N LEU A 180 -7.44 -3.98 21.63
CA LEU A 180 -6.37 -3.50 20.74
C LEU A 180 -6.46 -2.00 20.45
N LEU A 181 -7.62 -1.37 20.54
CA LEU A 181 -7.82 0.07 20.37
C LEU A 181 -7.70 0.86 21.69
N SER A 182 -7.67 0.19 22.84
CA SER A 182 -7.67 0.84 24.17
C SER A 182 -6.37 1.62 24.46
N GLY A 183 -5.30 1.40 23.71
CA GLY A 183 -4.05 2.15 23.82
C GLY A 183 -4.21 3.64 23.51
N ARG A 184 -5.27 4.03 22.80
CA ARG A 184 -5.56 5.44 22.41
C ARG A 184 -6.23 6.25 23.52
N GLU A 185 -6.64 5.61 24.61
CA GLU A 185 -7.24 6.27 25.78
C GLU A 185 -6.19 7.14 26.49
N ALA A 186 -6.56 8.38 26.84
CA ALA A 186 -5.63 9.38 27.38
C ALA A 186 -4.85 8.87 28.61
N GLY A 187 -5.46 8.07 29.49
CA GLY A 187 -4.81 7.53 30.68
C GLY A 187 -3.78 6.41 30.42
N ARG A 188 -3.79 5.80 29.25
CA ARG A 188 -2.87 4.72 28.85
C ARG A 188 -1.78 5.16 27.90
N ARG A 189 -2.06 6.18 27.10
CA ARG A 189 -1.20 6.64 26.02
C ARG A 189 0.22 6.97 26.50
N ASP A 190 0.36 7.77 27.54
CA ASP A 190 1.68 8.21 28.03
C ASP A 190 2.53 7.02 28.50
N ALA A 191 1.91 6.05 29.19
CA ALA A 191 2.60 4.84 29.63
C ALA A 191 3.06 3.98 28.44
N LEU A 192 2.23 3.84 27.41
CA LEU A 192 2.55 3.09 26.19
C LEU A 192 3.65 3.77 25.36
N VAL A 193 3.61 5.11 25.25
CA VAL A 193 4.67 5.88 24.58
C VAL A 193 6.02 5.61 25.25
N LEU A 194 6.08 5.75 26.57
CA LEU A 194 7.33 5.53 27.32
C LEU A 194 7.76 4.06 27.27
N GLY A 195 6.85 3.12 27.52
CA GLY A 195 7.13 1.69 27.53
C GLY A 195 7.60 1.15 26.17
N ALA A 196 7.07 1.66 25.06
CA ALA A 196 7.48 1.26 23.73
C ALA A 196 8.65 2.10 23.15
N GLY A 197 9.24 2.98 23.93
CA GLY A 197 10.43 3.75 23.54
C GLY A 197 10.14 5.01 22.72
N GLY A 198 8.93 5.55 22.79
CA GLY A 198 8.60 6.89 22.31
C GLY A 198 9.12 7.98 23.25
N SER A 199 8.84 9.24 22.96
CA SER A 199 9.34 10.39 23.73
C SER A 199 8.38 11.57 23.66
N GLY A 200 8.60 12.58 24.54
CA GLY A 200 7.89 13.85 24.44
C GLY A 200 8.07 14.56 23.09
N GLU A 201 9.18 14.32 22.39
CA GLU A 201 9.41 14.87 21.05
C GLU A 201 8.54 14.20 19.99
N THR A 202 8.37 12.86 20.07
CA THR A 202 7.47 12.13 19.17
C THR A 202 6.02 12.59 19.34
N GLU A 203 5.57 12.74 20.59
CA GLU A 203 4.23 13.23 20.90
C GLU A 203 4.02 14.70 20.50
N ALA A 204 5.01 15.55 20.71
CA ALA A 204 4.98 16.92 20.24
C ALA A 204 4.90 17.01 18.70
N ALA A 205 5.57 16.11 17.99
CA ALA A 205 5.50 16.03 16.53
C ALA A 205 4.10 15.61 16.06
N VAL A 206 3.49 14.60 16.69
CA VAL A 206 2.08 14.22 16.42
C VAL A 206 1.15 15.41 16.68
N GLY A 207 1.26 16.08 17.82
CA GLY A 207 0.41 17.23 18.14
C GLY A 207 0.50 18.37 17.11
N LYS A 208 1.71 18.66 16.62
CA LYS A 208 1.93 19.66 15.54
C LYS A 208 1.33 19.22 14.21
N ALA A 209 1.46 17.93 13.85
CA ALA A 209 0.88 17.38 12.64
C ALA A 209 -0.64 17.46 12.65
N LEU A 210 -1.28 17.08 13.76
CA LEU A 210 -2.73 17.20 13.92
C LEU A 210 -3.21 18.66 13.86
N ALA A 211 -2.45 19.59 14.44
CA ALA A 211 -2.75 21.01 14.34
C ALA A 211 -2.64 21.53 12.90
N TRP A 212 -1.65 21.07 12.14
CA TRP A 212 -1.53 21.39 10.71
C TRP A 212 -2.68 20.79 9.89
N LEU A 213 -2.97 19.49 10.09
CA LEU A 213 -4.11 18.83 9.44
C LEU A 213 -5.43 19.54 9.73
N ALA A 214 -5.67 19.95 10.98
CA ALA A 214 -6.88 20.69 11.36
C ALA A 214 -7.02 22.02 10.59
N LYS A 215 -5.92 22.75 10.34
CA LYS A 215 -5.91 23.97 9.53
C LYS A 215 -6.20 23.72 8.05
N CYS A 216 -5.85 22.53 7.55
CA CYS A 216 -6.01 22.16 6.14
C CYS A 216 -7.42 21.62 5.82
N GLN A 217 -8.29 21.39 6.82
CA GLN A 217 -9.64 20.88 6.61
C GLN A 217 -10.52 21.90 5.87
N GLY A 218 -11.16 21.47 4.79
CA GLY A 218 -12.13 22.27 4.04
C GLY A 218 -13.38 22.64 4.85
N LYS A 219 -14.07 23.69 4.42
CA LYS A 219 -15.34 24.13 5.06
C LYS A 219 -16.42 23.05 5.02
N ASP A 220 -16.39 22.15 4.06
CA ASP A 220 -17.30 21.03 3.87
C ASP A 220 -16.91 19.76 4.65
N GLY A 221 -15.79 19.78 5.38
CA GLY A 221 -15.33 18.68 6.22
C GLY A 221 -14.30 17.80 5.57
N PHE A 222 -14.12 17.86 4.27
CA PHE A 222 -13.12 17.07 3.57
C PHE A 222 -11.74 17.71 3.62
N TRP A 223 -10.72 16.86 3.47
CA TRP A 223 -9.38 17.26 3.03
C TRP A 223 -9.24 17.05 1.54
N SER A 224 -8.18 17.60 0.97
CA SER A 224 -7.85 17.54 -0.44
C SER A 224 -6.37 17.18 -0.56
N LEU A 225 -6.00 16.27 -1.45
CA LEU A 225 -4.59 16.01 -1.77
C LEU A 225 -3.93 17.19 -2.49
N ARG A 226 -4.74 18.07 -3.09
CA ARG A 226 -4.33 19.29 -3.79
C ARG A 226 -4.69 20.56 -3.05
N GLY A 227 -4.81 20.46 -1.73
CA GLY A 227 -5.32 21.53 -0.87
C GLY A 227 -4.48 22.80 -0.84
N VAL A 228 -4.85 23.66 0.11
CA VAL A 228 -4.31 25.02 0.27
C VAL A 228 -2.90 25.07 0.90
N TYR A 229 -2.02 24.14 0.60
CA TYR A 229 -0.66 24.01 1.13
C TYR A 229 0.36 23.83 0.00
N ALA A 230 1.65 23.96 0.31
CA ALA A 230 2.73 23.69 -0.64
C ALA A 230 2.81 22.20 -1.00
N ASP A 231 3.39 21.91 -2.15
CA ASP A 231 3.64 20.54 -2.65
C ASP A 231 2.37 19.67 -2.68
N PRO A 232 1.36 20.10 -3.42
CA PRO A 232 0.14 19.33 -3.61
C PRO A 232 0.43 18.06 -4.43
N ALA A 233 -0.43 17.06 -4.28
CA ALA A 233 -0.43 15.89 -5.15
C ALA A 233 -0.70 16.26 -6.62
N ASN A 234 -0.23 15.45 -7.54
CA ASN A 234 -0.52 15.61 -8.97
C ASN A 234 -1.99 15.26 -9.31
N GLN A 235 -2.67 14.49 -8.47
CA GLN A 235 -4.07 14.11 -8.64
C GLN A 235 -4.88 14.39 -7.36
N GLU A 236 -6.18 14.67 -7.53
CA GLU A 236 -7.10 14.86 -6.42
C GLU A 236 -7.74 13.54 -6.02
N ASN A 237 -7.85 13.32 -4.71
CA ASN A 237 -8.66 12.26 -4.13
C ASN A 237 -9.12 12.68 -2.72
N ARG A 238 -10.24 13.39 -2.64
CA ARG A 238 -10.74 13.95 -1.38
C ARG A 238 -11.23 12.90 -0.41
N LEU A 239 -11.74 11.77 -0.91
CA LEU A 239 -12.18 10.65 -0.06
C LEU A 239 -10.99 10.04 0.67
N ALA A 240 -9.93 9.66 -0.06
CA ALA A 240 -8.71 9.13 0.52
C ALA A 240 -8.03 10.13 1.46
N ALA A 241 -7.91 11.41 1.05
CA ALA A 241 -7.35 12.47 1.87
C ALA A 241 -8.08 12.60 3.22
N THR A 242 -9.42 12.51 3.19
CA THR A 242 -10.25 12.61 4.40
C THR A 242 -10.12 11.38 5.27
N ALA A 243 -10.13 10.18 4.69
CA ALA A 243 -9.90 8.94 5.44
C ALA A 243 -8.52 8.94 6.11
N MET A 244 -7.46 9.30 5.38
CA MET A 244 -6.11 9.39 5.92
C MET A 244 -5.99 10.39 7.08
N ALA A 245 -6.56 11.59 6.93
CA ALA A 245 -6.54 12.59 8.00
C ALA A 245 -7.35 12.12 9.22
N LEU A 246 -8.55 11.53 9.02
CA LEU A 246 -9.34 10.96 10.11
C LEU A 246 -8.56 9.89 10.88
N LEU A 247 -7.86 9.00 10.18
CA LEU A 247 -7.03 7.97 10.80
C LEU A 247 -5.94 8.56 11.69
N ALA A 248 -5.34 9.70 11.33
CA ALA A 248 -4.38 10.38 12.19
C ALA A 248 -5.04 10.94 13.46
N PHE A 249 -6.20 11.58 13.36
CA PHE A 249 -6.91 12.03 14.55
C PHE A 249 -7.39 10.88 15.44
N GLN A 250 -7.90 9.81 14.84
CA GLN A 250 -8.36 8.62 15.56
C GLN A 250 -7.20 7.88 16.22
N GLY A 251 -6.05 7.76 15.54
CA GLY A 251 -4.83 7.20 16.12
C GLY A 251 -4.45 7.90 17.42
N ALA A 252 -4.54 9.23 17.45
CA ALA A 252 -4.31 10.04 18.65
C ALA A 252 -5.48 10.06 19.64
N GLY A 253 -6.52 9.23 19.48
CA GLY A 253 -7.63 9.10 20.43
C GLY A 253 -8.76 10.12 20.27
N HIS A 254 -8.76 10.93 19.19
CA HIS A 254 -9.83 11.89 18.97
C HIS A 254 -11.04 11.25 18.29
N THR A 255 -12.23 11.52 18.84
CA THR A 255 -13.53 11.10 18.28
C THR A 255 -14.42 12.32 18.03
N PRO A 256 -15.60 12.17 17.43
CA PRO A 256 -16.57 13.28 17.29
C PRO A 256 -16.99 13.91 18.62
N THR A 257 -16.87 13.18 19.72
CA THR A 257 -17.34 13.59 21.06
C THR A 257 -16.19 13.83 22.05
N SER A 258 -14.98 13.34 21.79
CA SER A 258 -13.86 13.43 22.71
C SER A 258 -12.59 13.99 22.07
N GLY A 259 -11.70 14.51 22.92
CA GLY A 259 -10.43 15.08 22.53
C GLY A 259 -10.50 16.53 22.03
N SER A 260 -9.31 17.18 21.96
CA SER A 260 -9.20 18.60 21.56
C SER A 260 -9.63 18.88 20.12
N HIS A 261 -9.55 17.87 19.25
CA HIS A 261 -9.92 17.97 17.83
C HIS A 261 -11.32 17.38 17.52
N ARG A 262 -12.18 17.16 18.54
CA ARG A 262 -13.52 16.57 18.34
C ARG A 262 -14.35 17.25 17.25
N ALA A 263 -14.31 18.57 17.13
CA ALA A 263 -15.07 19.31 16.13
C ALA A 263 -14.58 19.03 14.70
N VAL A 264 -13.27 18.89 14.51
CA VAL A 264 -12.62 18.54 13.24
C VAL A 264 -13.04 17.12 12.84
N VAL A 265 -12.95 16.17 13.78
CA VAL A 265 -13.32 14.76 13.56
C VAL A 265 -14.81 14.63 13.27
N ALA A 266 -15.69 15.29 14.05
CA ALA A 266 -17.14 15.25 13.84
C ALA A 266 -17.55 15.75 12.43
N LYS A 267 -16.92 16.84 12.00
CA LYS A 267 -17.18 17.42 10.68
C LYS A 267 -16.71 16.51 9.55
N ALA A 268 -15.51 15.92 9.68
CA ALA A 268 -14.95 14.98 8.72
C ALA A 268 -15.76 13.69 8.66
N TRP A 269 -16.11 13.15 9.82
CA TRP A 269 -16.93 11.93 9.90
C TRP A 269 -18.27 12.11 9.20
N LYS A 270 -18.98 13.23 9.49
CA LYS A 270 -20.25 13.54 8.82
C LYS A 270 -20.10 13.61 7.30
N ALA A 271 -19.02 14.21 6.83
CA ALA A 271 -18.74 14.33 5.40
C ALA A 271 -18.42 12.97 4.76
N LEU A 272 -17.62 12.15 5.43
CA LEU A 272 -17.23 10.80 4.97
C LEU A 272 -18.43 9.86 4.95
N ALA A 273 -19.18 9.77 6.05
CA ALA A 273 -20.34 8.89 6.18
C ALA A 273 -21.43 9.19 5.15
N ALA A 274 -21.62 10.48 4.81
CA ALA A 274 -22.55 10.89 3.77
C ALA A 274 -22.16 10.45 2.34
N ARG A 275 -20.97 9.87 2.16
CA ARG A 275 -20.51 9.31 0.88
C ARG A 275 -20.70 7.79 0.80
N GLN A 276 -21.24 7.16 1.82
CA GLN A 276 -21.54 5.74 1.75
C GLN A 276 -22.81 5.51 0.95
N LEU A 277 -22.74 4.63 -0.04
CA LEU A 277 -23.84 4.18 -0.87
C LEU A 277 -24.59 3.04 -0.18
N ASP A 278 -25.76 2.68 -0.69
CA ASP A 278 -26.63 1.65 -0.13
C ASP A 278 -25.97 0.25 -0.09
N ASP A 279 -25.04 -0.02 -1.00
CA ASP A 279 -24.26 -1.26 -1.04
C ASP A 279 -23.08 -1.27 -0.05
N GLY A 280 -22.85 -0.18 0.67
CA GLY A 280 -21.76 -0.01 1.64
C GLY A 280 -20.47 0.55 1.03
N CYS A 281 -20.37 0.71 -0.28
CA CYS A 281 -19.24 1.36 -0.92
C CYS A 281 -19.18 2.84 -0.56
N PHE A 282 -17.99 3.38 -0.32
CA PHE A 282 -17.83 4.82 -0.26
C PHE A 282 -17.68 5.38 -1.67
N GLU A 283 -18.58 6.30 -2.04
CA GLU A 283 -18.60 6.92 -3.36
C GLU A 283 -17.29 7.66 -3.64
N VAL A 284 -16.60 7.24 -4.67
CA VAL A 284 -15.41 7.91 -5.18
C VAL A 284 -15.82 8.71 -6.42
N PRO A 285 -15.55 10.02 -6.47
CA PRO A 285 -15.90 10.87 -7.63
C PRO A 285 -15.34 10.29 -8.94
N PRO A 286 -16.04 10.48 -10.06
CA PRO A 286 -15.67 9.86 -11.34
C PRO A 286 -14.34 10.38 -11.93
N ASP A 287 -13.88 11.55 -11.50
CA ASP A 287 -12.60 12.14 -11.88
C ASP A 287 -11.40 11.55 -11.13
N VAL A 288 -11.63 10.76 -10.08
CA VAL A 288 -10.59 9.99 -9.42
C VAL A 288 -10.23 8.79 -10.30
N PRO A 289 -8.95 8.58 -10.62
CA PRO A 289 -8.52 7.44 -11.41
C PRO A 289 -9.01 6.10 -10.86
N HIS A 290 -9.41 5.20 -11.75
CA HIS A 290 -9.94 3.88 -11.38
C HIS A 290 -9.03 3.13 -10.39
N LEU A 291 -7.72 3.21 -10.60
CA LEU A 291 -6.72 2.55 -9.75
C LEU A 291 -6.70 3.02 -8.28
N HIS A 292 -7.29 4.19 -7.97
CA HIS A 292 -7.34 4.70 -6.59
C HIS A 292 -8.64 4.36 -5.84
N ARG A 293 -9.68 3.87 -6.54
CA ARG A 293 -11.02 3.71 -5.96
C ARG A 293 -11.04 2.72 -4.80
N MET A 294 -10.48 1.54 -5.01
CA MET A 294 -10.47 0.49 -3.98
C MET A 294 -9.56 0.84 -2.80
N TYR A 295 -8.44 1.56 -3.02
CA TYR A 295 -7.65 2.13 -1.92
C TYR A 295 -8.46 3.10 -1.08
N SER A 296 -9.20 4.00 -1.72
CA SER A 296 -10.03 4.99 -1.03
C SER A 296 -11.09 4.34 -0.17
N HIS A 297 -11.77 3.32 -0.71
CA HIS A 297 -12.77 2.56 0.04
C HIS A 297 -12.13 1.84 1.23
N ALA A 298 -11.01 1.14 1.06
CA ALA A 298 -10.33 0.44 2.14
C ALA A 298 -9.92 1.40 3.29
N GLN A 299 -9.32 2.55 2.95
CA GLN A 299 -8.93 3.56 3.93
C GLN A 299 -10.15 4.15 4.68
N ALA A 300 -11.25 4.43 3.95
CA ALA A 300 -12.49 4.90 4.55
C ALA A 300 -13.12 3.82 5.46
N THR A 301 -13.04 2.55 5.07
CA THR A 301 -13.49 1.41 5.88
C THR A 301 -12.69 1.28 7.17
N ILE A 302 -11.36 1.42 7.12
CA ILE A 302 -10.50 1.45 8.33
C ILE A 302 -10.96 2.58 9.26
N ALA A 303 -11.14 3.81 8.72
CA ALA A 303 -11.55 4.95 9.51
C ALA A 303 -12.95 4.75 10.14
N ALA A 304 -13.88 4.13 9.42
CA ALA A 304 -15.21 3.80 9.95
C ALA A 304 -15.14 2.74 11.05
N CYS A 305 -14.37 1.67 10.85
CA CYS A 305 -14.19 0.60 11.82
C CYS A 305 -13.48 1.08 13.09
N GLU A 306 -12.39 1.86 12.95
CA GLU A 306 -11.68 2.41 14.11
C GLU A 306 -12.61 3.31 14.94
N LEU A 307 -13.41 4.16 14.29
CA LEU A 307 -14.36 5.01 15.01
C LEU A 307 -15.44 4.19 15.72
N ALA A 308 -16.00 3.19 15.05
CA ALA A 308 -16.99 2.27 15.66
C ALA A 308 -16.41 1.51 16.88
N GLY A 309 -15.13 1.13 16.81
CA GLY A 309 -14.43 0.48 17.93
C GLY A 309 -14.07 1.42 19.08
N MET A 310 -13.91 2.72 18.81
CA MET A 310 -13.59 3.75 19.80
C MET A 310 -14.82 4.38 20.46
N THR A 311 -16.01 4.16 19.90
CA THR A 311 -17.27 4.75 20.39
C THR A 311 -18.34 3.67 20.57
N ASP A 312 -19.29 3.92 21.44
CA ASP A 312 -20.47 3.04 21.61
C ASP A 312 -21.66 3.51 20.77
N ASP A 313 -21.40 4.22 19.65
CA ASP A 313 -22.42 4.78 18.77
C ASP A 313 -22.83 3.77 17.69
N GLU A 314 -24.10 3.34 17.71
CA GLU A 314 -24.64 2.38 16.73
C GLU A 314 -24.66 2.95 15.30
N ALA A 315 -24.76 4.26 15.12
CA ALA A 315 -24.69 4.86 13.79
C ALA A 315 -23.28 4.70 13.19
N HIS A 316 -22.23 4.85 14.00
CA HIS A 316 -20.85 4.57 13.57
C HIS A 316 -20.67 3.10 13.22
N ARG A 317 -21.23 2.21 14.04
CA ARG A 317 -21.17 0.76 13.82
C ARG A 317 -21.91 0.32 12.57
N ALA A 318 -23.08 0.94 12.28
CA ALA A 318 -23.83 0.64 11.07
C ALA A 318 -23.04 0.96 9.79
N VAL A 319 -22.41 2.14 9.72
CA VAL A 319 -21.54 2.54 8.59
C VAL A 319 -20.36 1.58 8.45
N ALA A 320 -19.69 1.22 9.54
CA ALA A 320 -18.58 0.29 9.51
C ALA A 320 -18.99 -1.12 9.04
N ARG A 321 -20.13 -1.62 9.51
CA ARG A 321 -20.66 -2.95 9.15
C ARG A 321 -20.95 -3.05 7.64
N THR A 322 -21.62 -2.05 7.07
CA THR A 322 -21.93 -2.06 5.63
C THR A 322 -20.68 -1.89 4.78
N ALA A 323 -19.69 -1.08 5.22
CA ALA A 323 -18.41 -0.95 4.55
C ALA A 323 -17.60 -2.27 4.55
N VAL A 324 -17.59 -3.00 5.69
CA VAL A 324 -16.97 -4.33 5.79
C VAL A 324 -17.70 -5.34 4.89
N ALA A 325 -19.03 -5.32 4.86
CA ALA A 325 -19.81 -6.20 3.99
C ALA A 325 -19.47 -5.98 2.50
N TYR A 326 -19.35 -4.72 2.06
CA TYR A 326 -18.88 -4.42 0.71
C TYR A 326 -17.46 -4.91 0.48
N ALA A 327 -16.54 -4.70 1.43
CA ALA A 327 -15.16 -5.17 1.32
C ALA A 327 -15.10 -6.69 1.11
N VAL A 328 -15.89 -7.45 1.84
CA VAL A 328 -16.02 -8.91 1.68
C VAL A 328 -16.58 -9.27 0.31
N ALA A 329 -17.68 -8.64 -0.12
CA ALA A 329 -18.30 -8.90 -1.42
C ALA A 329 -17.41 -8.54 -2.62
N ALA A 330 -16.51 -7.57 -2.44
CA ALA A 330 -15.58 -7.10 -3.47
C ALA A 330 -14.31 -7.95 -3.63
N GLN A 331 -14.14 -9.01 -2.82
CA GLN A 331 -12.97 -9.90 -2.90
C GLN A 331 -12.87 -10.54 -4.27
N GLY A 332 -11.67 -10.52 -4.86
CA GLY A 332 -11.41 -11.11 -6.16
C GLY A 332 -11.29 -12.64 -6.13
N PRO A 333 -11.37 -13.30 -7.29
CA PRO A 333 -11.40 -14.78 -7.38
C PRO A 333 -10.11 -15.45 -6.90
N ASN A 334 -9.00 -14.71 -6.80
CA ASN A 334 -7.74 -15.20 -6.25
C ASN A 334 -7.58 -14.91 -4.74
N GLY A 335 -8.63 -14.40 -4.07
CA GLY A 335 -8.64 -14.10 -2.65
C GLY A 335 -8.06 -12.73 -2.27
N GLY A 336 -7.57 -11.93 -3.21
CA GLY A 336 -7.10 -10.57 -3.01
C GLY A 336 -8.06 -9.51 -3.54
N TRP A 337 -7.64 -8.24 -3.49
CA TRP A 337 -8.34 -7.08 -4.06
C TRP A 337 -7.43 -6.32 -5.01
N ARG A 338 -8.03 -5.59 -5.96
CA ARG A 338 -7.33 -4.72 -6.89
C ARG A 338 -8.11 -3.41 -7.08
N TYR A 339 -8.16 -2.87 -8.27
CA TYR A 339 -8.69 -1.52 -8.55
C TYR A 339 -10.21 -1.48 -8.68
N GLY A 340 -10.84 -2.62 -9.02
CA GLY A 340 -12.28 -2.80 -9.09
C GLY A 340 -12.76 -4.00 -8.27
N PRO A 341 -14.03 -4.02 -7.85
CA PRO A 341 -14.60 -5.15 -7.12
C PRO A 341 -14.57 -6.41 -7.96
N GLY A 342 -14.19 -7.55 -7.37
CA GLY A 342 -14.12 -8.85 -8.03
C GLY A 342 -12.95 -9.01 -9.02
N GLU A 343 -12.06 -8.05 -9.16
CA GLU A 343 -10.84 -8.20 -9.95
C GLU A 343 -9.82 -9.09 -9.23
N PRO A 344 -8.99 -9.87 -9.99
CA PRO A 344 -7.87 -10.59 -9.38
C PRO A 344 -6.94 -9.64 -8.62
N GLY A 345 -6.70 -9.91 -7.34
CA GLY A 345 -5.99 -9.03 -6.42
C GLY A 345 -4.51 -8.81 -6.74
N ASP A 346 -4.00 -7.68 -6.26
CA ASP A 346 -2.58 -7.39 -6.09
C ASP A 346 -2.24 -7.18 -4.61
N MET A 347 -0.95 -7.22 -4.25
CA MET A 347 -0.52 -7.16 -2.84
C MET A 347 -0.82 -5.80 -2.19
N SER A 348 -0.63 -4.72 -2.93
CA SER A 348 -0.75 -3.38 -2.37
C SER A 348 -2.20 -3.02 -1.99
N VAL A 349 -3.18 -3.33 -2.85
CA VAL A 349 -4.60 -3.14 -2.50
C VAL A 349 -5.03 -4.16 -1.45
N THR A 350 -4.59 -5.41 -1.58
CA THR A 350 -4.93 -6.48 -0.62
C THR A 350 -4.44 -6.14 0.79
N GLY A 351 -3.24 -5.58 0.95
CA GLY A 351 -2.71 -5.15 2.24
C GLY A 351 -3.65 -4.16 2.96
N TRP A 352 -4.20 -3.18 2.23
CA TRP A 352 -5.19 -2.24 2.78
C TRP A 352 -6.50 -2.94 3.21
N TYR A 353 -6.97 -3.91 2.41
CA TYR A 353 -8.19 -4.66 2.76
C TYR A 353 -7.97 -5.58 3.95
N VAL A 354 -6.80 -6.19 4.11
CA VAL A 354 -6.48 -6.94 5.33
C VAL A 354 -6.57 -6.04 6.57
N MET A 355 -5.99 -4.83 6.51
CA MET A 355 -6.11 -3.87 7.62
C MET A 355 -7.56 -3.44 7.84
N ALA A 356 -8.35 -3.22 6.78
CA ALA A 356 -9.76 -2.84 6.90
C ALA A 356 -10.60 -3.93 7.57
N LEU A 357 -10.43 -5.19 7.16
CA LEU A 357 -11.15 -6.33 7.75
C LEU A 357 -10.72 -6.58 9.21
N LYS A 358 -9.42 -6.46 9.52
CA LYS A 358 -8.94 -6.57 10.91
C LYS A 358 -9.44 -5.41 11.77
N SER A 359 -9.52 -4.20 11.24
CA SER A 359 -10.17 -3.09 11.94
C SER A 359 -11.66 -3.36 12.17
N GLY A 360 -12.35 -4.04 11.25
CA GLY A 360 -13.70 -4.52 11.42
C GLY A 360 -13.84 -5.50 12.61
N GLU A 361 -12.96 -6.51 12.68
CA GLU A 361 -12.92 -7.43 13.82
C GLU A 361 -12.63 -6.68 15.14
N MET A 362 -11.71 -5.70 15.12
CA MET A 362 -11.41 -4.84 16.28
C MET A 362 -12.63 -4.02 16.72
N ALA A 363 -13.53 -3.69 15.81
CA ALA A 363 -14.81 -3.04 16.11
C ALA A 363 -15.92 -4.03 16.53
N GLY A 364 -15.63 -5.33 16.60
CA GLY A 364 -16.60 -6.39 16.88
C GLY A 364 -17.55 -6.67 15.72
N ILE A 365 -17.13 -6.40 14.50
CA ILE A 365 -17.85 -6.73 13.27
C ILE A 365 -17.33 -8.08 12.78
N GLU A 366 -18.25 -9.02 12.55
CA GLU A 366 -17.91 -10.35 12.05
C GLU A 366 -17.45 -10.27 10.59
N VAL A 367 -16.33 -10.94 10.30
CA VAL A 367 -15.80 -11.14 8.96
C VAL A 367 -15.79 -12.65 8.67
N PRO A 368 -16.38 -13.11 7.54
CA PRO A 368 -16.42 -14.51 7.22
C PRO A 368 -15.03 -15.16 7.16
N ALA A 369 -14.87 -16.33 7.78
CA ALA A 369 -13.59 -17.05 7.80
C ALA A 369 -13.08 -17.43 6.41
N GLU A 370 -13.97 -17.66 5.43
CA GLU A 370 -13.62 -17.90 4.04
C GLU A 370 -12.91 -16.72 3.38
N THR A 371 -13.24 -15.48 3.76
CA THR A 371 -12.55 -14.28 3.29
C THR A 371 -11.08 -14.32 3.71
N PHE A 372 -10.79 -14.68 4.95
CA PHE A 372 -9.40 -14.83 5.43
C PHE A 372 -8.68 -16.01 4.78
N ARG A 373 -9.36 -17.14 4.56
CA ARG A 373 -8.78 -18.25 3.79
C ARG A 373 -8.43 -17.86 2.36
N GLY A 374 -9.27 -17.02 1.74
CA GLY A 374 -8.98 -16.41 0.43
C GLY A 374 -7.69 -15.59 0.47
N ILE A 375 -7.53 -14.72 1.48
CA ILE A 375 -6.32 -13.91 1.67
C ILE A 375 -5.09 -14.81 1.84
N GLU A 376 -5.16 -15.84 2.66
CA GLU A 376 -4.05 -16.81 2.84
C GLU A 376 -3.63 -17.44 1.51
N SER A 377 -4.60 -17.91 0.73
CA SER A 377 -4.38 -18.46 -0.60
C SER A 377 -3.73 -17.45 -1.54
N PHE A 378 -4.19 -16.20 -1.55
CA PHE A 378 -3.58 -15.13 -2.34
C PHE A 378 -2.13 -14.90 -1.92
N LEU A 379 -1.86 -14.75 -0.62
CA LEU A 379 -0.52 -14.54 -0.09
C LEU A 379 0.44 -15.68 -0.47
N ASP A 380 -0.03 -16.93 -0.49
CA ASP A 380 0.78 -18.07 -0.95
C ASP A 380 1.17 -17.95 -2.42
N THR A 381 0.29 -17.37 -3.26
CA THR A 381 0.57 -17.22 -4.70
C THR A 381 1.60 -16.13 -5.01
N VAL A 382 1.76 -15.14 -4.13
CA VAL A 382 2.70 -14.02 -4.30
C VAL A 382 3.93 -14.13 -3.39
N ALA A 383 4.01 -15.21 -2.59
CA ALA A 383 5.14 -15.47 -1.71
C ALA A 383 6.42 -15.76 -2.48
N ILE A 384 7.53 -15.20 -2.00
CA ILE A 384 8.89 -15.40 -2.50
C ILE A 384 9.76 -15.86 -1.34
N ASP A 385 10.81 -16.66 -1.64
CA ASP A 385 11.75 -17.17 -0.64
C ASP A 385 11.03 -17.84 0.55
N GLY A 386 10.06 -18.69 0.22
CA GLY A 386 9.30 -19.44 1.20
C GLY A 386 8.32 -18.60 2.04
N GLY A 387 8.06 -17.35 1.68
CA GLY A 387 7.15 -16.43 2.39
C GLY A 387 7.86 -15.39 3.24
N SER A 388 9.19 -15.29 3.17
CA SER A 388 9.93 -14.18 3.81
C SER A 388 9.88 -12.88 3.01
N ARG A 389 9.44 -12.92 1.75
CA ARG A 389 9.24 -11.81 0.84
C ARG A 389 7.95 -12.00 0.05
N TYR A 390 7.45 -10.92 -0.53
CA TYR A 390 6.21 -10.94 -1.33
C TYR A 390 6.38 -10.11 -2.59
N GLY A 391 5.82 -10.62 -3.71
CA GLY A 391 5.70 -9.88 -4.96
C GLY A 391 4.37 -9.14 -5.06
N TYR A 392 4.29 -8.20 -6.01
CA TYR A 392 3.08 -7.41 -6.23
C TYR A 392 1.91 -8.27 -6.74
N MET A 393 2.18 -9.13 -7.73
CA MET A 393 1.19 -10.04 -8.33
C MET A 393 1.84 -11.37 -8.68
N ARG A 394 1.00 -12.43 -8.76
CA ARG A 394 1.44 -13.69 -9.35
C ARG A 394 1.59 -13.53 -10.87
N TYR A 395 2.78 -13.81 -11.39
CA TYR A 395 2.98 -13.96 -12.83
C TYR A 395 2.73 -15.39 -13.26
N VAL A 396 1.90 -15.55 -14.30
CA VAL A 396 1.65 -16.85 -14.94
C VAL A 396 2.90 -17.20 -15.77
N ARG A 397 3.39 -18.43 -15.64
CA ARG A 397 4.55 -19.06 -16.31
C ARG A 397 5.92 -18.61 -15.81
N ASP A 398 6.50 -19.47 -14.97
CA ASP A 398 7.95 -19.61 -14.66
C ASP A 398 8.77 -18.34 -14.42
N ARG A 399 8.13 -17.21 -14.20
CA ARG A 399 8.77 -15.98 -13.76
C ARG A 399 8.53 -15.79 -12.27
N PRO A 400 9.58 -15.47 -11.48
CA PRO A 400 9.37 -15.05 -10.10
C PRO A 400 8.44 -13.84 -10.10
N PRO A 401 7.62 -13.64 -9.03
CA PRO A 401 6.83 -12.44 -8.90
C PRO A 401 7.72 -11.22 -9.13
N ALA A 402 7.38 -10.39 -10.11
CA ALA A 402 8.10 -9.15 -10.36
C ALA A 402 7.72 -8.13 -9.28
N ASP A 403 8.56 -7.11 -9.11
CA ASP A 403 8.32 -5.95 -8.26
C ASP A 403 8.15 -6.30 -6.76
N ASP A 404 9.06 -7.14 -6.22
CA ASP A 404 9.21 -7.35 -4.79
C ASP A 404 9.83 -6.12 -4.12
N THR A 405 9.03 -5.11 -3.90
CA THR A 405 9.48 -3.93 -3.15
C THR A 405 9.42 -4.20 -1.65
N SER A 406 10.16 -3.41 -0.88
CA SER A 406 10.09 -3.46 0.59
C SER A 406 8.67 -3.21 1.10
N ALA A 407 7.90 -2.35 0.42
CA ALA A 407 6.51 -2.07 0.76
C ALA A 407 5.62 -3.32 0.67
N VAL A 408 5.57 -3.99 -0.50
CA VAL A 408 4.72 -5.18 -0.66
C VAL A 408 5.18 -6.35 0.19
N SER A 409 6.50 -6.48 0.47
CA SER A 409 7.01 -7.47 1.41
C SER A 409 6.58 -7.18 2.84
N ALA A 410 6.61 -5.90 3.27
CA ALA A 410 6.12 -5.51 4.60
C ALA A 410 4.61 -5.71 4.73
N GLU A 411 3.82 -5.37 3.69
CA GLU A 411 2.37 -5.64 3.62
C GLU A 411 2.07 -7.14 3.79
N GLY A 412 2.79 -8.00 3.06
CA GLY A 412 2.60 -9.44 3.15
C GLY A 412 2.95 -10.02 4.51
N LEU A 413 4.05 -9.57 5.12
CA LEU A 413 4.45 -9.99 6.47
C LEU A 413 3.46 -9.50 7.52
N LEU A 414 2.96 -8.26 7.44
CA LEU A 414 1.92 -7.74 8.32
C LEU A 414 0.62 -8.54 8.19
N ALA A 415 0.22 -8.84 6.95
CA ALA A 415 -0.95 -9.67 6.69
C ALA A 415 -0.81 -11.05 7.34
N ARG A 416 0.36 -11.70 7.24
CA ARG A 416 0.63 -12.99 7.89
C ARG A 416 0.59 -12.91 9.42
N GLN A 417 1.08 -11.82 10.02
CA GLN A 417 0.96 -11.59 11.45
C GLN A 417 -0.51 -11.50 11.88
N PHE A 418 -1.33 -10.77 11.14
CA PHE A 418 -2.78 -10.69 11.38
C PHE A 418 -3.51 -12.02 11.15
N LEU A 419 -2.96 -12.90 10.34
CA LEU A 419 -3.49 -14.24 10.07
C LEU A 419 -2.88 -15.32 11.00
N GLY A 420 -2.15 -14.93 12.05
CA GLY A 420 -1.73 -15.81 13.11
C GLY A 420 -0.32 -16.40 12.97
N TRP A 421 0.54 -15.87 12.09
CA TRP A 421 1.95 -16.24 12.15
C TRP A 421 2.53 -15.90 13.50
N ARG A 422 3.27 -16.83 14.06
CA ARG A 422 3.90 -16.66 15.36
C ARG A 422 5.10 -15.72 15.28
N ARG A 423 5.41 -15.08 16.41
CA ARG A 423 6.58 -14.21 16.55
C ARG A 423 7.91 -14.89 16.18
N ASP A 424 8.03 -16.18 16.51
CA ASP A 424 9.20 -17.01 16.28
C ASP A 424 9.22 -17.70 14.91
N ASP A 425 8.31 -17.40 13.99
CA ASP A 425 8.31 -17.92 12.63
C ASP A 425 9.59 -17.49 11.89
N GLU A 426 10.36 -18.46 11.43
CA GLU A 426 11.66 -18.20 10.76
C GLU A 426 11.52 -17.34 9.50
N ARG A 427 10.40 -17.47 8.78
CA ARG A 427 10.10 -16.68 7.57
C ARG A 427 9.85 -15.23 7.93
N LEU A 428 9.09 -14.98 8.99
CA LEU A 428 8.87 -13.63 9.53
C LEU A 428 10.20 -13.01 9.97
N ALA A 429 11.00 -13.75 10.73
CA ALA A 429 12.31 -13.29 11.19
C ALA A 429 13.27 -12.98 10.03
N ALA A 430 13.29 -13.79 8.97
CA ALA A 430 14.10 -13.55 7.77
C ALA A 430 13.65 -12.30 7.02
N GLY A 431 12.33 -12.12 6.82
CA GLY A 431 11.77 -10.95 6.18
C GLY A 431 12.05 -9.66 6.95
N VAL A 432 11.88 -9.69 8.27
CA VAL A 432 12.15 -8.55 9.17
C VAL A 432 13.62 -8.14 9.11
N ARG A 433 14.57 -9.08 9.16
CA ARG A 433 16.01 -8.76 9.01
C ARG A 433 16.27 -7.98 7.72
N ARG A 434 15.76 -8.48 6.59
CA ARG A 434 15.92 -7.82 5.29
C ARG A 434 15.32 -6.41 5.27
N LEU A 435 14.08 -6.26 5.76
CA LEU A 435 13.43 -4.96 5.81
C LEU A 435 14.24 -3.95 6.62
N LEU A 436 14.82 -4.36 7.74
CA LEU A 436 15.66 -3.50 8.58
C LEU A 436 16.98 -3.14 7.94
N ASP A 437 17.61 -4.06 7.20
CA ASP A 437 18.91 -3.82 6.57
C ASP A 437 18.78 -2.80 5.44
N ASP A 438 17.69 -2.83 4.71
CA ASP A 438 17.50 -2.03 3.49
C ASP A 438 16.80 -0.68 3.76
N ASN A 439 15.99 -0.53 4.84
CA ASN A 439 15.01 0.56 4.90
C ASN A 439 15.06 1.45 6.15
N LEU A 440 16.08 1.36 6.99
CA LEU A 440 16.13 2.23 8.18
C LEU A 440 15.99 3.71 7.81
N PRO A 441 15.07 4.47 8.43
CA PRO A 441 14.94 5.90 8.19
C PRO A 441 16.25 6.65 8.47
N LYS A 442 16.61 7.56 7.57
CA LYS A 442 17.84 8.36 7.68
C LYS A 442 17.53 9.83 7.43
N LEU A 443 18.22 10.72 8.13
CA LEU A 443 18.07 12.17 7.93
C LEU A 443 18.37 12.60 6.49
N ARG A 444 19.30 11.92 5.82
CA ARG A 444 19.64 12.19 4.43
C ARG A 444 18.50 11.92 3.44
N ALA A 445 17.49 11.15 3.83
CA ALA A 445 16.28 10.94 3.02
C ALA A 445 15.46 12.24 2.80
N TRP A 446 15.70 13.28 3.62
CA TRP A 446 15.15 14.63 3.39
C TRP A 446 16.16 15.59 2.74
N GLY A 447 17.24 15.05 2.15
CA GLY A 447 18.30 15.81 1.54
C GLY A 447 19.39 16.23 2.54
N ALA A 448 20.61 16.27 2.05
CA ALA A 448 21.76 16.79 2.80
C ALA A 448 22.20 18.16 2.26
N LYS A 449 23.01 18.89 3.04
CA LYS A 449 23.54 20.21 2.62
C LYS A 449 24.38 20.17 1.35
N ASP A 450 24.98 19.02 1.05
CA ASP A 450 25.78 18.76 -0.15
C ASP A 450 24.94 18.32 -1.36
N GLY A 451 23.61 18.31 -1.24
CA GLY A 451 22.67 17.88 -2.28
C GLY A 451 22.54 16.36 -2.42
N SER A 452 23.22 15.56 -1.59
CA SER A 452 23.03 14.12 -1.57
C SER A 452 21.77 13.74 -0.78
N TYR A 453 21.14 12.61 -1.15
CA TYR A 453 19.98 12.06 -0.44
C TYR A 453 19.98 10.54 -0.51
N ASP A 454 19.30 9.92 0.46
CA ASP A 454 18.92 8.52 0.43
C ASP A 454 17.48 8.41 -0.10
N GLU A 455 17.10 7.27 -0.63
CA GLU A 455 15.73 7.02 -1.04
C GLU A 455 14.78 7.14 0.17
N LYS A 456 13.68 7.84 -0.02
CA LYS A 456 12.60 8.00 0.95
C LYS A 456 11.36 7.30 0.44
N ASP A 457 10.80 6.41 1.26
CA ASP A 457 9.55 5.69 0.97
C ASP A 457 8.75 5.56 2.27
N VAL A 458 7.99 6.62 2.61
CA VAL A 458 7.16 6.63 3.84
C VAL A 458 6.06 5.58 3.79
N TYR A 459 5.64 5.16 2.60
CA TYR A 459 4.67 4.08 2.43
C TYR A 459 5.25 2.73 2.93
N ALA A 460 6.43 2.38 2.48
CA ALA A 460 7.13 1.20 2.97
C ALA A 460 7.42 1.30 4.47
N TRP A 461 7.90 2.45 4.93
CA TRP A 461 8.23 2.67 6.34
C TRP A 461 7.03 2.51 7.27
N TYR A 462 5.84 2.92 6.83
CA TYR A 462 4.60 2.73 7.59
C TYR A 462 4.31 1.25 7.86
N TYR A 463 4.37 0.40 6.83
CA TYR A 463 4.14 -1.04 6.99
C TYR A 463 5.25 -1.72 7.79
N ILE A 464 6.51 -1.36 7.52
CA ILE A 464 7.65 -1.86 8.29
C ILE A 464 7.50 -1.51 9.76
N THR A 465 7.10 -0.28 10.08
CA THR A 465 6.86 0.17 11.47
C THR A 465 5.88 -0.76 12.19
N GLN A 466 4.77 -1.11 11.56
CA GLN A 466 3.79 -2.02 12.16
C GLN A 466 4.35 -3.44 12.34
N VAL A 467 4.97 -3.99 11.29
CA VAL A 467 5.58 -5.34 11.35
C VAL A 467 6.55 -5.45 12.50
N VAL A 468 7.51 -4.53 12.61
CA VAL A 468 8.56 -4.61 13.64
C VAL A 468 8.04 -4.25 15.03
N HIS A 469 7.03 -3.39 15.15
CA HIS A 469 6.36 -3.09 16.41
C HIS A 469 5.66 -4.33 16.97
N HIS A 470 4.95 -5.08 16.12
CA HIS A 470 4.35 -6.33 16.54
C HIS A 470 5.38 -7.39 16.93
N VAL A 471 6.49 -7.51 16.20
CA VAL A 471 7.58 -8.42 16.56
C VAL A 471 8.24 -8.02 17.88
N GLY A 472 8.39 -6.73 18.15
CA GLY A 472 9.03 -6.23 19.38
C GLY A 472 10.54 -6.57 19.45
N GLY A 473 11.10 -6.54 20.66
CA GLY A 473 12.49 -6.92 20.93
C GLY A 473 13.52 -6.07 20.16
N GLU A 474 14.61 -6.72 19.71
CA GLU A 474 15.71 -6.04 19.01
C GLU A 474 15.26 -5.42 17.67
N PRO A 475 14.46 -6.08 16.80
CA PRO A 475 13.97 -5.47 15.59
C PRO A 475 13.25 -4.16 15.81
N TRP A 476 12.38 -4.11 16.81
CA TRP A 476 11.68 -2.88 17.17
C TRP A 476 12.64 -1.80 17.70
N ARG A 477 13.55 -2.16 18.63
CA ARG A 477 14.51 -1.18 19.16
C ARG A 477 15.35 -0.53 18.05
N ARG A 478 15.85 -1.33 17.10
CA ARG A 478 16.66 -0.85 15.98
C ARG A 478 15.88 0.11 15.08
N TRP A 479 14.66 -0.25 14.72
CA TRP A 479 13.77 0.59 13.89
C TRP A 479 13.37 1.87 14.62
N ASN A 480 12.88 1.72 15.84
CA ASN A 480 12.42 2.84 16.66
C ASN A 480 13.53 3.86 16.95
N ALA A 481 14.76 3.43 17.20
CA ALA A 481 15.89 4.33 17.40
C ALA A 481 16.10 5.28 16.22
N ALA A 482 15.95 4.78 14.97
CA ALA A 482 16.04 5.59 13.77
C ALA A 482 14.79 6.46 13.57
N MET A 483 13.60 5.86 13.65
CA MET A 483 12.32 6.52 13.37
C MET A 483 12.06 7.69 14.33
N ARG A 484 12.19 7.49 15.65
CA ARG A 484 11.92 8.52 16.65
C ARG A 484 12.89 9.69 16.61
N GLU A 485 14.09 9.50 16.04
CA GLU A 485 15.05 10.58 15.82
C GLU A 485 14.73 11.33 14.51
N VAL A 486 14.55 10.59 13.42
CA VAL A 486 14.46 11.16 12.07
C VAL A 486 13.16 11.93 11.89
N LEU A 487 12.00 11.35 12.23
CA LEU A 487 10.72 11.99 11.94
C LEU A 487 10.51 13.33 12.66
N PRO A 488 10.73 13.46 13.99
CA PRO A 488 10.57 14.76 14.65
C PRO A 488 11.57 15.82 14.17
N ARG A 489 12.78 15.41 13.77
CA ARG A 489 13.83 16.35 13.29
C ARG A 489 13.57 16.87 11.90
N THR A 490 12.88 16.11 11.06
CA THR A 490 12.57 16.45 9.66
C THR A 490 11.21 17.13 9.49
N GLN A 491 10.42 17.20 10.56
CA GLN A 491 9.16 17.94 10.57
C GLN A 491 9.40 19.44 10.34
N VAL A 492 8.62 20.05 9.45
CA VAL A 492 8.67 21.49 9.19
C VAL A 492 8.33 22.26 10.44
N ARG A 493 9.23 23.19 10.85
CA ARG A 493 9.14 23.90 12.13
C ARG A 493 8.41 25.24 12.05
N ASP A 494 8.56 25.90 10.93
CA ASP A 494 8.17 27.31 10.77
C ASP A 494 7.32 27.53 9.53
N GLY A 495 6.64 28.68 9.49
CA GLY A 495 5.84 29.10 8.36
C GLY A 495 4.47 28.41 8.28
N ARG A 496 3.87 28.49 7.10
CA ARG A 496 2.51 27.98 6.85
C ARG A 496 2.42 26.46 7.00
N GLU A 497 3.49 25.76 6.64
CA GLU A 497 3.55 24.29 6.61
C GLU A 497 4.10 23.71 7.92
N ALA A 498 4.27 24.52 8.96
CA ALA A 498 4.75 24.08 10.27
C ALA A 498 3.87 22.96 10.83
N GLY A 499 4.49 21.83 11.16
CA GLY A 499 3.83 20.62 11.64
C GLY A 499 3.66 19.54 10.57
N SER A 500 3.90 19.84 9.30
CA SER A 500 3.86 18.87 8.20
C SER A 500 5.25 18.27 7.88
N TRP A 501 5.29 17.32 6.96
CA TRP A 501 6.52 16.83 6.35
C TRP A 501 6.57 17.15 4.86
N ASP A 502 7.78 17.41 4.37
CA ASP A 502 8.04 17.71 2.98
C ASP A 502 8.00 16.42 2.14
N PRO A 503 7.14 16.32 1.11
CA PRO A 503 7.05 15.15 0.24
C PRO A 503 8.18 15.04 -0.77
N ALA A 504 9.04 16.06 -0.90
CA ALA A 504 10.16 16.00 -1.82
C ALA A 504 11.06 14.79 -1.55
N LEU A 505 11.58 14.19 -2.61
CA LEU A 505 12.45 13.00 -2.56
C LEU A 505 11.74 11.72 -2.08
N ASP A 506 10.46 11.76 -1.74
CA ASP A 506 9.69 10.55 -1.47
C ASP A 506 9.24 9.88 -2.77
N ARG A 507 9.30 8.56 -2.80
CA ARG A 507 8.88 7.73 -3.93
C ARG A 507 7.46 8.06 -4.39
N TRP A 508 6.56 8.34 -3.45
CA TRP A 508 5.15 8.62 -3.68
C TRP A 508 4.80 10.10 -3.50
N GLY A 509 5.80 10.94 -3.19
CA GLY A 509 5.61 12.33 -2.83
C GLY A 509 4.88 13.14 -3.90
N SER A 510 5.15 12.94 -5.18
CA SER A 510 4.42 13.60 -6.27
C SER A 510 2.98 13.10 -6.43
N ALA A 511 2.71 11.84 -6.11
CA ALA A 511 1.37 11.24 -6.21
C ALA A 511 0.50 11.58 -5.00
N GLY A 512 1.07 11.55 -3.80
CA GLY A 512 0.36 11.76 -2.54
C GLY A 512 0.38 13.19 -2.01
N GLY A 513 1.44 13.93 -2.32
CA GLY A 513 1.65 15.30 -1.84
C GLY A 513 1.91 15.40 -0.34
N ARG A 514 1.97 16.64 0.16
CA ARG A 514 2.31 16.95 1.56
C ARG A 514 1.32 16.35 2.57
N LEU A 515 0.04 16.24 2.23
CA LEU A 515 -0.95 15.66 3.13
C LEU A 515 -0.68 14.16 3.35
N PHE A 516 -0.44 13.42 2.28
CA PHE A 516 -0.08 11.99 2.34
C PHE A 516 1.16 11.79 3.22
N GLU A 517 2.25 12.50 2.90
CA GLU A 517 3.50 12.44 3.67
C GLU A 517 3.25 12.70 5.16
N THR A 518 2.47 13.74 5.46
CA THR A 518 2.16 14.13 6.85
C THR A 518 1.33 13.06 7.57
N CYS A 519 0.33 12.48 6.92
CA CYS A 519 -0.48 11.42 7.51
C CYS A 519 0.37 10.18 7.83
N PHE A 520 1.21 9.72 6.89
CA PHE A 520 2.04 8.53 7.08
C PHE A 520 3.09 8.73 8.17
N CYS A 521 3.78 9.87 8.19
CA CYS A 521 4.71 10.20 9.28
C CYS A 521 4.00 10.26 10.64
N THR A 522 2.77 10.81 10.69
CA THR A 522 1.98 10.87 11.92
C THR A 522 1.61 9.47 12.40
N TRP A 523 1.11 8.59 11.53
CA TRP A 523 0.73 7.21 11.87
C TRP A 523 1.92 6.39 12.39
N MET A 524 3.12 6.59 11.81
CA MET A 524 4.33 5.96 12.32
C MET A 524 4.66 6.41 13.74
N LEU A 525 4.48 7.71 14.04
CA LEU A 525 4.71 8.24 15.40
C LEU A 525 3.60 7.87 16.39
N GLU A 526 2.42 7.48 15.92
CA GLU A 526 1.30 6.99 16.73
C GLU A 526 1.39 5.49 17.04
N VAL A 527 2.32 4.76 16.44
CA VAL A 527 2.42 3.30 16.55
C VAL A 527 2.45 2.81 17.99
N TYR A 528 3.04 3.57 18.92
CA TYR A 528 3.19 3.21 20.33
C TYR A 528 1.87 2.90 21.04
N TYR A 529 0.77 3.52 20.59
CA TYR A 529 -0.55 3.41 21.22
C TYR A 529 -1.69 3.16 20.20
N ARG A 530 -1.40 3.26 18.90
CA ARG A 530 -2.42 3.12 17.85
C ARG A 530 -3.04 1.73 17.84
N HIS A 531 -2.20 0.70 17.92
CA HIS A 531 -2.59 -0.70 18.08
C HIS A 531 -1.67 -1.35 19.12
N LEU A 532 -2.26 -2.09 20.05
CA LEU A 532 -1.46 -2.90 20.96
C LEU A 532 -0.73 -4.01 20.18
N PRO A 533 0.48 -4.40 20.60
CA PRO A 533 1.23 -5.47 19.95
C PRO A 533 0.44 -6.78 19.90
N LEU A 534 0.45 -7.48 18.75
CA LEU A 534 -0.27 -8.73 18.56
C LEU A 534 0.23 -9.87 19.47
N TYR A 535 1.52 -9.85 19.82
CA TYR A 535 2.18 -10.92 20.59
C TYR A 535 2.26 -10.64 22.10
N GLY A 536 1.41 -9.73 22.63
CA GLY A 536 1.27 -9.44 24.05
C GLY A 536 2.34 -8.50 24.65
N ALA A 537 2.23 -8.24 25.96
CA ALA A 537 3.07 -7.28 26.69
C ALA A 537 4.57 -7.65 26.67
N GLU A 538 4.93 -8.92 26.58
CA GLU A 538 6.32 -9.38 26.47
C GLU A 538 7.07 -8.81 25.26
N ALA A 539 6.34 -8.48 24.18
CA ALA A 539 6.92 -7.81 23.02
C ALA A 539 7.38 -6.37 23.35
N VAL A 540 6.73 -5.73 24.33
CA VAL A 540 7.03 -4.36 24.79
C VAL A 540 8.04 -4.40 25.92
N ASP A 541 7.92 -5.32 26.88
CA ASP A 541 8.80 -5.43 28.05
C ASP A 541 10.25 -5.82 27.68
N ALA A 542 10.45 -6.62 26.64
CA ALA A 542 11.77 -6.87 26.09
C ALA A 542 12.46 -5.61 25.50
N ALA A 543 11.73 -4.50 25.37
CA ALA A 543 12.25 -3.21 24.93
C ALA A 543 12.67 -2.30 26.10
N GLY A 544 12.28 -2.62 27.33
CA GLY A 544 12.45 -1.81 28.54
C GLY A 544 13.43 -2.35 29.58
N GLY A 545 14.28 -3.32 29.27
CA GLY A 545 15.38 -3.72 30.14
C GLY A 545 16.51 -2.67 30.15
N PRO A 546 17.25 -2.51 31.31
CA PRO A 546 18.10 -1.37 31.60
C PRO A 546 19.23 -1.12 30.61
#